data_a140bc836bf6db51fc4aca18dfb794c7
#
_entry.id   a140bc836bf6db51fc4aca18dfb794c7
#
_cell.length_a   1.000
_cell.length_b   1.000
_cell.length_c   1.000
_cell.angle_alpha   90.00
_cell.angle_beta   90.00
_cell.angle_gamma   90.00
#
_symmetry.space_group_name_H-M   'P 1'
#
loop_
_entity.id
_entity.type
_entity.pdbx_description
1 polymer ?
#
loop_
_entity_poly.entity_id
_entity_poly.type
_entity_poly.pdbx_seq_one_letter_code
_entity_poly.pdbx_strand_id
1 'polypeptide(L)'
;MENFDIDQLGDTEYTGKNVCVCVLDTGIYPHIDFRDRIIGFQDFVGKHMLPYDDNSHGTHVSGIIGGDGSASGGRIRGIAPECNLVALKILDRYGNGKKRDVLRAFDWILKNKDAYGIQVVNISIGTTCREKQDHRQLIEGVEKLWDAGLVVVAAAGNQGPRSGSVTAPGSSRKIITVGSSDLLTGRTAISGRGPTSECICKPDLVAPGNRILSCAPGTDFAYGVKSGTSMSTPLVSGAAALLLQK
;
A
#
# COMPACT_ATOMS: atom_id res chain seq x y z
N MET A 1 -19.13 -18.74 2.73
CA MET A 1 -18.29 -17.74 2.06
C MET A 1 -17.25 -18.54 1.32
N GLU A 2 -17.35 -18.58 0.01
CA GLU A 2 -16.35 -19.24 -0.83
C GLU A 2 -15.02 -18.50 -0.65
N ASN A 3 -13.94 -19.24 -0.41
CA ASN A 3 -12.62 -18.70 -0.36
C ASN A 3 -12.29 -18.09 -1.72
N PHE A 4 -11.97 -16.80 -1.74
CA PHE A 4 -11.46 -16.14 -2.92
C PHE A 4 -10.09 -16.74 -3.23
N ASP A 5 -10.06 -17.55 -4.27
CA ASP A 5 -8.85 -18.22 -4.72
C ASP A 5 -8.07 -17.24 -5.61
N ILE A 6 -6.92 -16.76 -5.11
CA ILE A 6 -6.01 -15.89 -5.88
C ILE A 6 -5.55 -16.58 -7.17
N ASP A 7 -5.52 -17.92 -7.19
CA ASP A 7 -5.17 -18.69 -8.39
C ASP A 7 -6.19 -18.55 -9.52
N GLN A 8 -7.44 -18.15 -9.21
CA GLN A 8 -8.45 -17.84 -10.24
C GLN A 8 -8.20 -16.49 -10.95
N LEU A 9 -7.35 -15.60 -10.40
CA LEU A 9 -6.86 -14.40 -11.11
C LEU A 9 -5.68 -14.68 -12.03
N GLY A 10 -5.05 -15.86 -11.92
CA GLY A 10 -3.84 -16.25 -12.65
C GLY A 10 -3.99 -16.42 -14.16
N ASP A 11 -5.21 -16.59 -14.66
CA ASP A 11 -5.54 -16.71 -16.09
C ASP A 11 -6.09 -15.40 -16.69
N THR A 12 -5.92 -14.28 -16.00
CA THR A 12 -6.37 -13.00 -16.55
C THR A 12 -5.39 -12.47 -17.60
N GLU A 13 -5.90 -11.98 -18.70
CA GLU A 13 -5.19 -11.25 -19.76
C GLU A 13 -4.52 -9.97 -19.20
N TYR A 14 -4.90 -9.57 -17.97
CA TYR A 14 -4.47 -8.34 -17.30
C TYR A 14 -3.40 -8.62 -16.25
N THR A 15 -2.25 -7.97 -16.39
CA THR A 15 -1.06 -8.13 -15.53
C THR A 15 -0.63 -6.83 -14.85
N GLY A 16 -1.36 -5.73 -15.09
CA GLY A 16 -0.99 -4.37 -14.68
C GLY A 16 0.07 -3.72 -15.58
N LYS A 17 0.33 -4.28 -16.75
CA LYS A 17 1.32 -3.75 -17.71
C LYS A 17 1.00 -2.31 -18.09
N ASN A 18 2.04 -1.47 -18.13
CA ASN A 18 1.95 -0.03 -18.39
C ASN A 18 1.20 0.79 -17.31
N VAL A 19 0.78 0.18 -16.21
CA VAL A 19 0.25 0.89 -15.05
C VAL A 19 1.37 1.12 -14.05
N CYS A 20 1.42 2.31 -13.44
CA CYS A 20 2.39 2.64 -12.41
C CYS A 20 1.69 2.82 -11.05
N VAL A 21 2.18 2.08 -10.05
CA VAL A 21 1.71 2.16 -8.67
C VAL A 21 2.77 2.85 -7.82
N CYS A 22 2.41 3.95 -7.16
CA CYS A 22 3.25 4.66 -6.21
C CYS A 22 3.00 4.13 -4.79
N VAL A 23 4.02 3.66 -4.11
CA VAL A 23 3.96 3.10 -2.75
C VAL A 23 4.60 4.05 -1.76
N LEU A 24 3.83 4.55 -0.79
CA LEU A 24 4.31 5.37 0.32
C LEU A 24 4.52 4.50 1.55
N ASP A 25 5.80 4.20 1.89
CA ASP A 25 6.12 3.23 2.94
C ASP A 25 7.55 3.40 3.50
N THR A 26 8.17 2.33 3.97
CA THR A 26 9.55 2.28 4.51
C THR A 26 10.65 2.25 3.44
N GLY A 27 10.29 2.26 2.18
CA GLY A 27 11.18 2.12 1.03
C GLY A 27 10.87 0.86 0.21
N ILE A 28 11.80 0.47 -0.64
CA ILE A 28 11.74 -0.75 -1.45
C ILE A 28 13.14 -1.32 -1.62
N TYR A 29 13.32 -2.59 -1.31
CA TYR A 29 14.55 -3.33 -1.62
C TYR A 29 14.51 -3.80 -3.09
N PRO A 30 15.60 -3.74 -3.86
CA PRO A 30 15.65 -4.18 -5.24
C PRO A 30 15.66 -5.71 -5.35
N HIS A 31 14.55 -6.33 -4.94
CA HIS A 31 14.32 -7.77 -5.02
C HIS A 31 14.18 -8.21 -6.49
N ILE A 32 14.62 -9.42 -6.83
CA ILE A 32 14.60 -9.93 -8.22
C ILE A 32 13.18 -9.95 -8.82
N ASP A 33 12.15 -10.11 -8.01
CA ASP A 33 10.75 -10.09 -8.47
C ASP A 33 10.29 -8.70 -8.97
N PHE A 34 11.07 -7.67 -8.75
CA PHE A 34 10.77 -6.35 -9.31
C PHE A 34 11.55 -6.06 -10.59
N ARG A 35 12.69 -6.74 -10.83
CA ARG A 35 13.57 -6.52 -11.99
C ARG A 35 13.82 -5.01 -12.22
N ASP A 36 13.56 -4.54 -13.42
CA ASP A 36 13.67 -3.15 -13.88
C ASP A 36 12.41 -2.30 -13.66
N ARG A 37 11.39 -2.86 -12.98
CA ARG A 37 10.08 -2.21 -12.78
C ARG A 37 10.03 -1.23 -11.61
N ILE A 38 11.10 -1.08 -10.81
CA ILE A 38 11.25 0.04 -9.87
C ILE A 38 11.74 1.24 -10.68
N ILE A 39 10.81 2.01 -11.24
CA ILE A 39 11.12 3.12 -12.15
C ILE A 39 11.37 4.46 -11.45
N GLY A 40 11.08 4.55 -10.14
CA GLY A 40 11.31 5.76 -9.35
C GLY A 40 11.46 5.46 -7.87
N PHE A 41 12.33 6.25 -7.22
CA PHE A 41 12.54 6.20 -5.78
C PHE A 41 12.81 7.60 -5.23
N GLN A 42 12.18 7.94 -4.10
CA GLN A 42 12.48 9.17 -3.37
C GLN A 42 12.49 8.92 -1.87
N ASP A 43 13.58 9.29 -1.21
CA ASP A 43 13.72 9.20 0.24
C ASP A 43 13.46 10.57 0.89
N PHE A 44 12.41 10.65 1.70
CA PHE A 44 12.05 11.85 2.48
C PHE A 44 12.63 11.82 3.90
N VAL A 45 13.20 10.68 4.31
CA VAL A 45 13.72 10.44 5.67
C VAL A 45 15.23 10.62 5.72
N GLY A 46 15.98 9.85 4.92
CA GLY A 46 17.44 9.75 5.00
C GLY A 46 18.19 10.45 3.87
N LYS A 47 17.54 10.85 2.78
CA LYS A 47 18.13 11.48 1.58
C LYS A 47 19.00 10.53 0.72
N HIS A 48 18.77 9.23 0.80
CA HIS A 48 19.44 8.29 -0.10
C HIS A 48 18.86 8.39 -1.52
N MET A 49 19.73 8.19 -2.52
CA MET A 49 19.36 8.30 -3.94
C MET A 49 18.92 6.97 -4.55
N LEU A 50 19.40 5.86 -4.01
CA LEU A 50 19.13 4.51 -4.52
C LEU A 50 18.06 3.81 -3.69
N PRO A 51 17.23 2.96 -4.31
CA PRO A 51 16.23 2.16 -3.61
C PRO A 51 16.82 1.32 -2.50
N TYR A 52 16.23 1.40 -1.31
CA TYR A 52 16.53 0.55 -0.16
C TYR A 52 15.32 0.47 0.78
N ASP A 53 15.32 -0.55 1.63
CA ASP A 53 14.34 -0.72 2.69
C ASP A 53 15.03 -1.32 3.92
N ASP A 54 15.14 -0.53 4.97
CA ASP A 54 15.79 -0.86 6.24
C ASP A 54 14.79 -1.35 7.32
N ASN A 55 13.52 -1.57 6.93
CA ASN A 55 12.45 -2.10 7.79
C ASN A 55 11.82 -3.39 7.26
N SER A 56 11.69 -3.54 5.97
CA SER A 56 11.03 -4.63 5.25
C SER A 56 9.52 -4.47 4.96
N HIS A 57 8.85 -3.47 5.50
CA HIS A 57 7.41 -3.33 5.31
C HIS A 57 7.08 -2.88 3.88
N GLY A 58 7.75 -1.87 3.36
CA GLY A 58 7.51 -1.35 2.02
C GLY A 58 7.85 -2.34 0.90
N THR A 59 8.93 -3.12 1.07
CA THR A 59 9.28 -4.20 0.14
C THR A 59 8.19 -5.26 0.09
N HIS A 60 7.66 -5.64 1.26
CA HIS A 60 6.59 -6.62 1.37
C HIS A 60 5.30 -6.12 0.70
N VAL A 61 4.90 -4.88 0.98
CA VAL A 61 3.75 -4.21 0.35
C VAL A 61 3.92 -4.16 -1.16
N SER A 62 5.09 -3.75 -1.65
CA SER A 62 5.39 -3.69 -3.08
C SER A 62 5.33 -5.05 -3.76
N GLY A 63 5.77 -6.12 -3.07
CA GLY A 63 5.69 -7.49 -3.56
C GLY A 63 4.26 -7.99 -3.72
N ILE A 64 3.36 -7.63 -2.80
CA ILE A 64 1.92 -7.94 -2.92
C ILE A 64 1.30 -7.26 -4.14
N ILE A 65 1.73 -6.03 -4.45
CA ILE A 65 1.24 -5.30 -5.62
C ILE A 65 1.80 -5.92 -6.90
N GLY A 66 3.14 -5.98 -7.03
CA GLY A 66 3.79 -6.14 -8.31
C GLY A 66 4.98 -7.12 -8.34
N GLY A 67 5.15 -8.01 -7.37
CA GLY A 67 6.14 -9.08 -7.46
C GLY A 67 5.81 -10.04 -8.61
N ASP A 68 6.76 -10.32 -9.52
CA ASP A 68 6.53 -11.23 -10.64
C ASP A 68 6.71 -12.71 -10.28
N GLY A 69 7.21 -13.00 -9.08
CA GLY A 69 7.44 -14.35 -8.58
C GLY A 69 8.70 -15.01 -9.13
N SER A 70 9.60 -14.28 -9.78
CA SER A 70 10.84 -14.84 -10.36
C SER A 70 11.65 -15.65 -9.37
N ALA A 71 11.81 -15.18 -8.13
CA ALA A 71 12.55 -15.88 -7.09
C ALA A 71 11.88 -17.18 -6.62
N SER A 72 10.57 -17.33 -6.83
CA SER A 72 9.78 -18.49 -6.40
C SER A 72 9.40 -19.44 -7.55
N GLY A 73 9.86 -19.17 -8.77
CA GLY A 73 9.40 -19.89 -9.97
C GLY A 73 7.92 -19.68 -10.27
N GLY A 74 7.41 -18.46 -10.01
CA GLY A 74 6.03 -18.06 -10.29
C GLY A 74 5.02 -18.39 -9.19
N ARG A 75 5.43 -19.03 -8.08
CA ARG A 75 4.52 -19.47 -7.01
C ARG A 75 4.05 -18.35 -6.07
N ILE A 76 4.90 -17.32 -5.88
CA ILE A 76 4.60 -16.17 -5.02
C ILE A 76 4.59 -14.94 -5.91
N ARG A 77 3.40 -14.55 -6.37
CA ARG A 77 3.21 -13.42 -7.29
C ARG A 77 2.34 -12.35 -6.64
N GLY A 78 2.61 -11.11 -6.99
CA GLY A 78 1.72 -9.98 -6.72
C GLY A 78 0.50 -10.00 -7.65
N ILE A 79 -0.47 -9.16 -7.32
CA ILE A 79 -1.74 -9.05 -8.07
C ILE A 79 -1.53 -8.49 -9.48
N ALA A 80 -0.63 -7.51 -9.62
CA ALA A 80 -0.30 -6.84 -10.89
C ALA A 80 1.19 -7.03 -11.24
N PRO A 81 1.64 -8.25 -11.61
CA PRO A 81 3.05 -8.63 -11.66
C PRO A 81 3.87 -7.92 -12.75
N GLU A 82 3.23 -7.20 -13.67
CA GLU A 82 3.91 -6.41 -14.71
C GLU A 82 3.76 -4.89 -14.51
N CYS A 83 3.13 -4.44 -13.40
CA CYS A 83 3.04 -3.02 -13.13
C CYS A 83 4.41 -2.42 -12.79
N ASN A 84 4.57 -1.14 -13.11
CA ASN A 84 5.71 -0.33 -12.66
C ASN A 84 5.50 0.13 -11.22
N LEU A 85 6.60 0.32 -10.50
CA LEU A 85 6.59 0.74 -9.11
C LEU A 85 7.40 2.03 -8.93
N VAL A 86 6.82 2.97 -8.22
CA VAL A 86 7.52 4.14 -7.67
C VAL A 86 7.45 4.03 -6.15
N ALA A 87 8.58 4.07 -5.46
CA ALA A 87 8.61 3.95 -4.02
C ALA A 87 9.03 5.26 -3.36
N LEU A 88 8.18 5.75 -2.46
CA LEU A 88 8.43 6.94 -1.65
C LEU A 88 8.67 6.52 -0.20
N LYS A 89 9.91 6.60 0.25
CA LYS A 89 10.27 6.31 1.64
C LYS A 89 9.89 7.49 2.53
N ILE A 90 8.83 7.30 3.30
CA ILE A 90 8.28 8.28 4.26
C ILE A 90 8.36 7.79 5.71
N LEU A 91 8.70 6.53 5.92
CA LEU A 91 8.89 5.89 7.21
C LEU A 91 10.35 5.49 7.41
N ASP A 92 10.83 5.62 8.64
CA ASP A 92 12.17 5.19 9.04
C ASP A 92 12.25 3.66 9.25
N ARG A 93 13.44 3.18 9.65
CA ARG A 93 13.69 1.75 9.92
C ARG A 93 12.83 1.15 11.04
N TYR A 94 12.18 1.96 11.85
CA TYR A 94 11.27 1.53 12.91
C TYR A 94 9.80 1.60 12.51
N GLY A 95 9.51 2.04 11.26
CA GLY A 95 8.16 2.24 10.76
C GLY A 95 7.52 3.54 11.24
N ASN A 96 8.30 4.48 11.79
CA ASN A 96 7.81 5.78 12.21
C ASN A 96 7.95 6.81 11.07
N GLY A 97 6.92 7.65 10.90
CA GLY A 97 6.93 8.72 9.91
C GLY A 97 6.57 10.07 10.52
N LYS A 98 7.10 11.13 9.92
CA LYS A 98 6.72 12.50 10.25
C LYS A 98 5.65 12.98 9.28
N LYS A 99 4.58 13.58 9.78
CA LYS A 99 3.53 14.19 8.95
C LYS A 99 4.09 15.06 7.83
N ARG A 100 5.09 15.89 8.13
CA ARG A 100 5.76 16.75 7.14
C ARG A 100 6.28 15.97 5.94
N ASP A 101 6.88 14.81 6.18
CA ASP A 101 7.50 14.01 5.12
C ASP A 101 6.43 13.31 4.27
N VAL A 102 5.30 12.91 4.89
CA VAL A 102 4.12 12.41 4.17
C VAL A 102 3.52 13.50 3.26
N LEU A 103 3.32 14.72 3.77
CA LEU A 103 2.78 15.84 2.98
C LEU A 103 3.71 16.20 1.82
N ARG A 104 5.03 16.19 2.03
CA ARG A 104 6.03 16.40 0.95
C ARG A 104 5.95 15.30 -0.11
N ALA A 105 5.68 14.06 0.30
CA ALA A 105 5.49 12.96 -0.65
C ALA A 105 4.23 13.15 -1.49
N PHE A 106 3.12 13.64 -0.91
CA PHE A 106 1.92 13.99 -1.68
C PHE A 106 2.20 15.10 -2.70
N ASP A 107 2.90 16.15 -2.29
CA ASP A 107 3.30 17.23 -3.20
C ASP A 107 4.23 16.73 -4.32
N TRP A 108 5.13 15.78 -4.00
CA TRP A 108 6.00 15.16 -4.98
C TRP A 108 5.21 14.33 -6.01
N ILE A 109 4.22 13.56 -5.56
CA ILE A 109 3.36 12.78 -6.46
C ILE A 109 2.64 13.72 -7.43
N LEU A 110 2.00 14.78 -6.94
CA LEU A 110 1.28 15.74 -7.79
C LEU A 110 2.16 16.37 -8.87
N LYS A 111 3.44 16.61 -8.56
CA LYS A 111 4.41 17.22 -9.50
C LYS A 111 4.98 16.21 -10.50
N ASN A 112 5.03 14.93 -10.15
CA ASN A 112 5.75 13.92 -10.92
C ASN A 112 4.84 12.83 -11.51
N LYS A 113 3.53 12.83 -11.21
CA LYS A 113 2.61 11.78 -11.64
C LYS A 113 2.63 11.53 -13.15
N ASP A 114 2.68 12.60 -13.94
CA ASP A 114 2.68 12.50 -15.40
C ASP A 114 4.03 12.00 -15.94
N ALA A 115 5.15 12.41 -15.33
CA ALA A 115 6.50 11.97 -15.73
C ALA A 115 6.74 10.48 -15.48
N TYR A 116 6.18 9.91 -14.41
CA TYR A 116 6.28 8.49 -14.06
C TYR A 116 5.03 7.68 -14.49
N GLY A 117 4.01 8.32 -15.02
CA GLY A 117 2.75 7.67 -15.38
C GLY A 117 2.03 7.08 -14.15
N ILE A 118 2.12 7.72 -12.98
CA ILE A 118 1.48 7.23 -11.75
C ILE A 118 -0.03 7.30 -11.90
N GLN A 119 -0.71 6.17 -11.67
CA GLN A 119 -2.16 6.05 -11.75
C GLN A 119 -2.78 5.59 -10.42
N VAL A 120 -2.02 4.80 -9.64
CA VAL A 120 -2.47 4.28 -8.34
C VAL A 120 -1.50 4.72 -7.25
N VAL A 121 -2.02 5.10 -6.09
CA VAL A 121 -1.24 5.44 -4.90
C VAL A 121 -1.64 4.51 -3.76
N ASN A 122 -0.70 3.70 -3.28
CA ASN A 122 -0.86 2.80 -2.14
C ASN A 122 -0.32 3.44 -0.86
N ILE A 123 -1.15 3.52 0.18
CA ILE A 123 -0.81 4.09 1.48
C ILE A 123 -1.08 3.05 2.57
N SER A 124 -0.11 2.17 2.82
CA SER A 124 -0.22 1.09 3.82
C SER A 124 0.18 1.54 5.23
N ILE A 125 -0.10 2.79 5.57
CA ILE A 125 0.17 3.40 6.86
C ILE A 125 -1.09 3.97 7.49
N GLY A 126 -1.07 4.08 8.82
CA GLY A 126 -2.12 4.75 9.58
C GLY A 126 -1.50 5.63 10.67
N THR A 127 -2.09 6.77 10.93
CA THR A 127 -1.61 7.66 12.00
C THR A 127 -2.05 7.18 13.37
N THR A 128 -1.12 7.22 14.33
CA THR A 128 -1.40 7.07 15.76
C THR A 128 -1.55 8.42 16.45
N CYS A 129 -1.38 9.51 15.71
CA CYS A 129 -1.48 10.87 16.25
C CYS A 129 -2.90 11.15 16.77
N ARG A 130 -3.00 11.82 17.92
CA ARG A 130 -4.27 12.20 18.54
C ARG A 130 -4.75 13.61 18.15
N GLU A 131 -3.91 14.37 17.45
CA GLU A 131 -4.21 15.74 17.05
C GLU A 131 -5.13 15.78 15.84
N LYS A 132 -6.35 16.33 16.01
CA LYS A 132 -7.34 16.45 14.95
C LYS A 132 -6.84 17.23 13.73
N GLN A 133 -5.99 18.24 13.95
CA GLN A 133 -5.41 19.05 12.86
C GLN A 133 -4.46 18.24 11.97
N ASP A 134 -3.69 17.31 12.55
CA ASP A 134 -2.80 16.43 11.78
C ASP A 134 -3.58 15.48 10.89
N HIS A 135 -4.69 14.93 11.42
CA HIS A 135 -5.59 14.09 10.64
C HIS A 135 -6.17 14.86 9.44
N ARG A 136 -6.62 16.08 9.64
CA ARG A 136 -7.22 16.91 8.60
C ARG A 136 -6.27 17.16 7.45
N GLN A 137 -5.01 17.53 7.71
CA GLN A 137 -4.02 17.77 6.66
C GLN A 137 -3.70 16.52 5.83
N LEU A 138 -3.64 15.34 6.47
CA LEU A 138 -3.45 14.08 5.76
C LEU A 138 -4.66 13.74 4.88
N ILE A 139 -5.87 13.96 5.36
CA ILE A 139 -7.12 13.75 4.61
C ILE A 139 -7.17 14.70 3.42
N GLU A 140 -6.96 15.99 3.62
CA GLU A 140 -6.92 16.98 2.53
C GLU A 140 -5.83 16.64 1.48
N GLY A 141 -4.69 16.09 1.94
CA GLY A 141 -3.61 15.68 1.05
C GLY A 141 -4.01 14.52 0.13
N VAL A 142 -4.59 13.46 0.67
CA VAL A 142 -5.04 12.31 -0.16
C VAL A 142 -6.23 12.65 -1.04
N GLU A 143 -7.10 13.58 -0.61
CA GLU A 143 -8.21 14.06 -1.43
C GLU A 143 -7.73 14.88 -2.63
N LYS A 144 -6.65 15.67 -2.48
CA LYS A 144 -6.00 16.34 -3.61
C LYS A 144 -5.41 15.35 -4.62
N LEU A 145 -4.83 14.24 -4.16
CA LEU A 145 -4.35 13.17 -5.05
C LEU A 145 -5.52 12.56 -5.83
N TRP A 146 -6.62 12.28 -5.16
CA TRP A 146 -7.84 11.76 -5.78
C TRP A 146 -8.41 12.73 -6.81
N ASP A 147 -8.55 14.01 -6.45
CA ASP A 147 -9.06 15.06 -7.33
C ASP A 147 -8.13 15.32 -8.54
N ALA A 148 -6.85 14.96 -8.43
CA ALA A 148 -5.89 14.97 -9.53
C ALA A 148 -5.98 13.74 -10.46
N GLY A 149 -7.00 12.87 -10.28
CA GLY A 149 -7.29 11.72 -11.12
C GLY A 149 -6.53 10.43 -10.72
N LEU A 150 -5.93 10.37 -9.54
CA LEU A 150 -5.23 9.18 -9.06
C LEU A 150 -6.18 8.28 -8.27
N VAL A 151 -6.06 6.96 -8.44
CA VAL A 151 -6.71 5.99 -7.56
C VAL A 151 -5.91 5.90 -6.28
N VAL A 152 -6.46 6.37 -5.17
CA VAL A 152 -5.79 6.35 -3.86
C VAL A 152 -6.38 5.26 -2.99
N VAL A 153 -5.54 4.34 -2.54
CA VAL A 153 -5.92 3.20 -1.69
C VAL A 153 -5.17 3.28 -0.36
N ALA A 154 -5.90 3.30 0.75
CA ALA A 154 -5.32 3.44 2.08
C ALA A 154 -5.80 2.35 3.06
N ALA A 155 -4.94 2.00 4.01
CA ALA A 155 -5.27 1.07 5.07
C ALA A 155 -6.29 1.67 6.06
N ALA A 156 -7.23 0.84 6.52
CA ALA A 156 -8.15 1.22 7.61
C ALA A 156 -7.44 1.41 8.96
N GLY A 157 -6.21 0.90 9.07
CA GLY A 157 -5.46 0.88 10.32
C GLY A 157 -5.77 -0.34 11.19
N ASN A 158 -4.96 -0.51 12.23
CA ASN A 158 -4.98 -1.71 13.09
C ASN A 158 -5.44 -1.40 14.53
N GLN A 159 -6.28 -0.36 14.70
CA GLN A 159 -6.78 0.11 16.01
C GLN A 159 -8.14 -0.50 16.40
N GLY A 160 -8.68 -1.40 15.57
CA GLY A 160 -9.92 -2.11 15.84
C GLY A 160 -9.86 -3.03 17.07
N PRO A 161 -10.97 -3.69 17.40
CA PRO A 161 -12.22 -3.80 16.64
C PRO A 161 -13.27 -2.73 16.96
N ARG A 162 -12.96 -1.72 17.77
CA ARG A 162 -13.93 -0.70 18.19
C ARG A 162 -14.45 0.11 16.99
N SER A 163 -15.72 0.48 17.04
CA SER A 163 -16.27 1.50 16.14
C SER A 163 -15.47 2.81 16.26
N GLY A 164 -15.31 3.54 15.16
CA GLY A 164 -14.53 4.78 15.12
C GLY A 164 -13.01 4.58 15.13
N SER A 165 -12.51 3.37 14.88
CA SER A 165 -11.08 3.05 14.93
C SER A 165 -10.36 3.11 13.58
N VAL A 166 -11.03 3.57 12.53
CA VAL A 166 -10.37 3.84 11.24
C VAL A 166 -9.45 5.04 11.38
N THR A 167 -8.20 4.88 10.97
CA THR A 167 -7.15 5.90 11.10
C THR A 167 -7.02 6.75 9.84
N ALA A 168 -6.57 8.01 9.98
CA ALA A 168 -6.23 8.83 8.83
C ALA A 168 -4.94 8.28 8.14
N PRO A 169 -4.83 8.37 6.79
CA PRO A 169 -5.77 9.02 5.88
C PRO A 169 -6.98 8.17 5.46
N GLY A 170 -7.06 6.88 5.85
CA GLY A 170 -8.14 5.96 5.51
C GLY A 170 -9.55 6.42 5.95
N SER A 171 -9.65 7.41 6.85
CA SER A 171 -10.93 8.01 7.24
C SER A 171 -11.48 9.02 6.22
N SER A 172 -10.76 9.34 5.13
CA SER A 172 -11.26 10.21 4.07
C SER A 172 -12.48 9.62 3.36
N ARG A 173 -13.43 10.47 3.02
CA ARG A 173 -14.65 10.11 2.28
C ARG A 173 -14.36 9.70 0.84
N LYS A 174 -13.34 10.30 0.20
CA LYS A 174 -13.11 10.20 -1.24
C LYS A 174 -12.33 8.95 -1.67
N ILE A 175 -11.35 8.53 -0.88
CA ILE A 175 -10.39 7.49 -1.27
C ILE A 175 -10.91 6.09 -0.92
N ILE A 176 -10.31 5.08 -1.52
CA ILE A 176 -10.61 3.67 -1.21
C ILE A 176 -9.90 3.28 0.08
N THR A 177 -10.66 2.87 1.09
CA THR A 177 -10.12 2.41 2.38
C THR A 177 -10.33 0.92 2.54
N VAL A 178 -9.25 0.20 2.86
CA VAL A 178 -9.23 -1.26 2.91
C VAL A 178 -9.03 -1.76 4.33
N GLY A 179 -9.96 -2.59 4.79
CA GLY A 179 -9.84 -3.36 6.03
C GLY A 179 -9.32 -4.78 5.79
N SER A 180 -9.01 -5.51 6.85
CA SER A 180 -8.71 -6.94 6.78
C SER A 180 -9.99 -7.75 6.97
N SER A 181 -10.23 -8.72 6.08
CA SER A 181 -11.32 -9.70 6.19
C SER A 181 -11.02 -10.81 7.19
N ASP A 182 -9.74 -10.99 7.54
CA ASP A 182 -9.27 -12.11 8.35
C ASP A 182 -9.20 -11.77 9.83
N LEU A 183 -9.32 -12.81 10.66
CA LEU A 183 -8.86 -12.77 12.04
C LEU A 183 -7.32 -12.79 12.02
N LEU A 184 -6.70 -11.72 12.53
CA LEU A 184 -5.25 -11.63 12.56
C LEU A 184 -4.68 -12.57 13.62
N THR A 185 -3.62 -13.30 13.29
CA THR A 185 -3.03 -14.37 14.12
C THR A 185 -2.74 -13.89 15.54
N GLY A 186 -3.27 -14.62 16.52
CA GLY A 186 -3.07 -14.37 17.96
C GLY A 186 -3.90 -13.22 18.55
N ARG A 187 -4.78 -12.58 17.76
CA ARG A 187 -5.69 -11.51 18.24
C ARG A 187 -7.02 -11.60 17.51
N THR A 188 -8.10 -11.27 18.20
CA THR A 188 -9.39 -11.02 17.55
C THR A 188 -9.31 -9.73 16.74
N ALA A 189 -9.78 -9.74 15.51
CA ALA A 189 -9.85 -8.67 14.51
C ALA A 189 -9.35 -7.31 14.98
N ILE A 190 -8.19 -6.90 14.48
CA ILE A 190 -7.59 -5.58 14.77
C ILE A 190 -7.83 -4.56 13.66
N SER A 191 -8.49 -4.97 12.56
CA SER A 191 -8.86 -4.07 11.47
C SER A 191 -9.69 -2.89 11.98
N GLY A 192 -9.33 -1.68 11.57
CA GLY A 192 -10.10 -0.48 11.87
C GLY A 192 -11.54 -0.57 11.38
N ARG A 193 -12.49 -0.06 12.16
CA ARG A 193 -13.93 -0.10 11.88
C ARG A 193 -14.55 1.28 12.06
N GLY A 194 -15.42 1.63 11.09
CA GLY A 194 -16.25 2.81 11.15
C GLY A 194 -17.49 2.64 12.07
N PRO A 195 -18.40 3.63 12.02
CA PRO A 195 -18.27 4.86 11.26
C PRO A 195 -17.14 5.76 11.78
N THR A 196 -16.62 6.64 10.90
CA THR A 196 -15.64 7.67 11.31
C THR A 196 -16.30 8.71 12.23
N SER A 197 -15.52 9.64 12.81
CA SER A 197 -16.04 10.74 13.61
C SER A 197 -16.98 11.68 12.82
N GLU A 198 -16.92 11.63 11.48
CA GLU A 198 -17.81 12.35 10.57
C GLU A 198 -18.99 11.50 10.07
N CYS A 199 -19.28 10.39 10.75
CA CYS A 199 -20.34 9.44 10.40
C CYS A 199 -20.21 8.84 9.00
N ILE A 200 -18.97 8.67 8.49
CA ILE A 200 -18.71 8.01 7.20
C ILE A 200 -18.54 6.51 7.44
N CYS A 201 -19.23 5.70 6.65
CA CYS A 201 -19.03 4.25 6.66
C CYS A 201 -17.66 3.93 6.04
N LYS A 202 -16.75 3.37 6.83
CA LYS A 202 -15.42 2.89 6.44
C LYS A 202 -15.09 1.60 7.21
N PRO A 203 -14.24 0.70 6.66
CA PRO A 203 -13.63 0.72 5.33
C PRO A 203 -14.67 0.53 4.23
N ASP A 204 -14.30 0.88 2.97
CA ASP A 204 -15.16 0.68 1.80
C ASP A 204 -15.26 -0.78 1.42
N LEU A 205 -14.16 -1.51 1.60
CA LEU A 205 -14.07 -2.94 1.32
C LEU A 205 -13.03 -3.61 2.23
N VAL A 206 -13.00 -4.93 2.20
CA VAL A 206 -12.02 -5.75 2.93
C VAL A 206 -11.31 -6.71 1.99
N ALA A 207 -10.06 -7.05 2.32
CA ALA A 207 -9.27 -8.05 1.62
C ALA A 207 -8.47 -8.89 2.63
N PRO A 208 -7.97 -10.06 2.25
CA PRO A 208 -7.10 -10.87 3.11
C PRO A 208 -5.92 -10.07 3.66
N GLY A 209 -5.61 -10.23 4.94
CA GLY A 209 -4.51 -9.47 5.57
C GLY A 209 -3.76 -10.28 6.61
N ASN A 210 -4.06 -11.58 6.77
CA ASN A 210 -3.43 -12.43 7.76
C ASN A 210 -2.43 -13.39 7.12
N ARG A 211 -1.18 -13.39 7.64
CA ARG A 211 -0.11 -14.28 7.21
C ARG A 211 0.18 -14.23 5.71
N ILE A 212 0.15 -13.05 5.14
CA ILE A 212 0.45 -12.84 3.72
C ILE A 212 1.96 -13.01 3.49
N LEU A 213 2.32 -13.87 2.54
CA LEU A 213 3.70 -14.12 2.11
C LEU A 213 4.03 -13.21 0.94
N SER A 214 5.15 -12.50 1.01
CA SER A 214 5.60 -11.58 -0.04
C SER A 214 7.10 -11.30 0.05
N CYS A 215 7.65 -10.52 -0.89
CA CYS A 215 9.06 -10.13 -0.95
C CYS A 215 9.56 -9.54 0.36
N ALA A 216 10.82 -9.81 0.69
CA ALA A 216 11.50 -9.27 1.86
C ALA A 216 12.93 -8.82 1.50
N PRO A 217 13.49 -7.80 2.19
CA PRO A 217 14.88 -7.42 2.01
C PRO A 217 15.83 -8.44 2.67
N GLY A 218 17.14 -8.28 2.40
CA GLY A 218 18.20 -9.08 2.96
C GLY A 218 18.91 -9.96 1.94
N THR A 219 18.17 -10.52 1.01
CA THR A 219 18.69 -11.14 -0.22
C THR A 219 17.74 -10.85 -1.39
N ASP A 220 18.24 -11.00 -2.60
CA ASP A 220 17.46 -10.78 -3.83
C ASP A 220 16.29 -11.77 -4.00
N PHE A 221 16.24 -12.82 -3.17
CA PHE A 221 15.29 -13.93 -3.27
C PHE A 221 14.46 -14.14 -1.98
N ALA A 222 14.56 -13.23 -1.01
CA ALA A 222 13.93 -13.42 0.30
C ALA A 222 12.42 -13.15 0.27
N TYR A 223 11.67 -14.00 0.97
CA TYR A 223 10.26 -13.79 1.25
C TYR A 223 10.01 -13.76 2.76
N GLY A 224 8.96 -13.07 3.16
CA GLY A 224 8.56 -12.95 4.57
C GLY A 224 7.05 -12.92 4.73
N VAL A 225 6.58 -13.27 5.92
CA VAL A 225 5.15 -13.28 6.26
C VAL A 225 4.81 -12.12 7.16
N LYS A 226 3.79 -11.34 6.80
CA LYS A 226 3.27 -10.25 7.62
C LYS A 226 1.75 -10.31 7.73
N SER A 227 1.19 -9.61 8.74
CA SER A 227 -0.25 -9.52 8.97
C SER A 227 -0.64 -8.08 9.30
N GLY A 228 -1.80 -7.63 8.80
CA GLY A 228 -2.35 -6.31 9.05
C GLY A 228 -3.15 -5.77 7.86
N THR A 229 -3.88 -4.69 8.07
CA THR A 229 -4.57 -3.97 6.97
C THR A 229 -3.58 -3.42 5.94
N SER A 230 -2.32 -3.25 6.32
CA SER A 230 -1.22 -2.91 5.42
C SER A 230 -0.93 -3.98 4.36
N MET A 231 -1.35 -5.22 4.57
CA MET A 231 -1.24 -6.33 3.61
C MET A 231 -2.51 -6.46 2.76
N SER A 232 -3.66 -6.06 3.29
CA SER A 232 -4.93 -6.01 2.56
C SER A 232 -4.95 -4.88 1.52
N THR A 233 -4.40 -3.73 1.86
CA THR A 233 -4.38 -2.52 1.02
C THR A 233 -3.69 -2.75 -0.33
N PRO A 234 -2.48 -3.33 -0.39
CA PRO A 234 -1.79 -3.57 -1.66
C PRO A 234 -2.48 -4.59 -2.58
N LEU A 235 -3.27 -5.54 -2.04
CA LEU A 235 -4.09 -6.41 -2.87
C LEU A 235 -5.10 -5.60 -3.69
N VAL A 236 -5.73 -4.62 -3.06
CA VAL A 236 -6.68 -3.72 -3.73
C VAL A 236 -5.98 -2.75 -4.68
N SER A 237 -4.79 -2.26 -4.32
CA SER A 237 -3.98 -1.42 -5.22
C SER A 237 -3.55 -2.18 -6.48
N GLY A 238 -3.17 -3.46 -6.34
CA GLY A 238 -2.89 -4.34 -7.46
C GLY A 238 -4.13 -4.59 -8.33
N ALA A 239 -5.29 -4.86 -7.71
CA ALA A 239 -6.55 -5.02 -8.44
C ALA A 239 -6.94 -3.75 -9.21
N ALA A 240 -6.74 -2.56 -8.62
CA ALA A 240 -6.93 -1.29 -9.31
C ALA A 240 -6.00 -1.16 -10.53
N ALA A 241 -4.73 -1.61 -10.40
CA ALA A 241 -3.80 -1.60 -11.52
C ALA A 241 -4.22 -2.53 -12.66
N LEU A 242 -4.79 -3.71 -12.37
CA LEU A 242 -5.37 -4.59 -13.39
C LEU A 242 -6.54 -3.93 -14.13
N LEU A 243 -7.43 -3.26 -13.38
CA LEU A 243 -8.59 -2.58 -13.95
C LEU A 243 -8.19 -1.38 -14.84
N LEU A 244 -7.11 -0.69 -14.51
CA LEU A 244 -6.62 0.47 -15.27
C LEU A 244 -5.85 0.06 -16.53
N GLN A 245 -5.34 -1.17 -16.61
CA GLN A 245 -4.75 -1.71 -17.83
C GLN A 245 -5.79 -1.91 -18.93
N LYS A 246 -7.05 -2.12 -18.55
CA LYS A 246 -8.18 -2.32 -19.47
C LYS A 246 -8.48 -1.03 -20.23
#